data_9daffc1704862da2fa5c4cd7c85a17ac
#
_entry.id   9daffc1704862da2fa5c4cd7c85a17ac
#
_cell.length_a   1.000
_cell.length_b   1.000
_cell.length_c   1.000
_cell.angle_alpha   90.00
_cell.angle_beta   90.00
_cell.angle_gamma   90.00
#
_symmetry.space_group_name_H-M   'P 1'
#
loop_
_entity.id
_entity.type
_entity.pdbx_description
1 polymer ?
#
loop_
_entity_poly.entity_id
_entity_poly.type
_entity_poly.pdbx_seq_one_letter_code
_entity_poly.pdbx_strand_id
1 'polypeptide(L)'
;MIDTNITSPDFNSYASETDLQKYATARDLTLPENLHAILLKAMDYLEGLSWYGIRASPSQPLCWPRLNIEFDGHPFPSDQIPRQVITAQCMLAVEAVDGELLGSSREAAVKTERVEGAVTMTYAVAEGEAFIPSYPAVDALLAAFMGGRGFAINTFSERG
;
A
#
# COMPACT_ATOMS: atom_id res chain seq x y z
N MET A 1 -0.70 4.14 -18.96
CA MET A 1 -0.40 5.48 -18.56
C MET A 1 -0.91 5.79 -17.17
N ILE A 2 -0.13 6.50 -16.42
CA ILE A 2 -0.51 6.85 -15.04
C ILE A 2 -1.48 8.01 -15.06
N ASP A 3 -2.61 7.84 -14.42
CA ASP A 3 -3.64 8.87 -14.34
C ASP A 3 -3.97 9.13 -12.87
N THR A 4 -3.61 10.30 -12.37
CA THR A 4 -3.82 10.65 -10.97
C THR A 4 -5.04 11.57 -10.78
N ASN A 5 -5.82 11.78 -11.82
CA ASN A 5 -6.97 12.66 -11.74
C ASN A 5 -8.15 11.92 -11.09
N ILE A 6 -8.52 12.30 -9.88
CA ILE A 6 -9.54 11.59 -9.14
C ILE A 6 -10.93 11.63 -9.79
N THR A 7 -11.13 12.53 -10.74
CA THR A 7 -12.41 12.59 -11.44
C THR A 7 -12.40 11.82 -12.74
N SER A 8 -11.27 11.25 -13.12
CA SER A 8 -11.17 10.54 -14.38
C SER A 8 -11.68 9.11 -14.24
N PRO A 9 -12.38 8.59 -15.23
CA PRO A 9 -12.76 7.17 -15.19
C PRO A 9 -11.55 6.25 -15.30
N ASP A 10 -10.42 6.79 -15.77
CA ASP A 10 -9.20 6.01 -15.90
C ASP A 10 -8.22 6.23 -14.75
N PHE A 11 -8.68 6.87 -13.68
CA PHE A 11 -7.86 7.12 -12.49
C PHE A 11 -7.27 5.81 -11.96
N ASN A 12 -5.97 5.69 -11.96
CA ASN A 12 -5.33 4.42 -11.64
C ASN A 12 -4.14 4.54 -10.69
N SER A 13 -3.85 5.73 -10.19
CA SER A 13 -2.68 5.89 -9.34
C SER A 13 -2.85 7.10 -8.45
N TYR A 14 -2.39 7.00 -7.21
CA TYR A 14 -2.40 8.13 -6.30
C TYR A 14 -1.17 9.02 -6.54
N ALA A 15 -0.03 8.41 -6.87
CA ALA A 15 1.21 9.13 -7.11
C ALA A 15 1.48 9.22 -8.59
N SER A 16 2.02 10.35 -9.03
CA SER A 16 2.44 10.50 -10.42
C SER A 16 3.88 10.02 -10.56
N GLU A 17 4.33 9.89 -11.78
CA GLU A 17 5.74 9.56 -12.03
C GLU A 17 6.64 10.65 -11.47
N THR A 18 6.20 11.90 -11.54
CA THR A 18 6.95 13.02 -10.98
C THR A 18 7.05 12.89 -9.47
N ASP A 19 5.96 12.49 -8.81
CA ASP A 19 5.98 12.28 -7.37
C ASP A 19 7.02 11.22 -7.00
N LEU A 20 7.06 10.14 -7.76
CA LEU A 20 8.00 9.07 -7.50
C LEU A 20 9.44 9.54 -7.73
N GLN A 21 9.66 10.31 -8.77
CA GLN A 21 10.98 10.84 -9.06
C GLN A 21 11.45 11.78 -7.95
N LYS A 22 10.58 12.61 -7.45
CA LYS A 22 10.92 13.50 -6.35
C LYS A 22 11.23 12.72 -5.09
N TYR A 23 10.44 11.68 -4.82
CA TYR A 23 10.65 10.84 -3.66
C TYR A 23 12.04 10.20 -3.73
N ALA A 24 12.38 9.66 -4.88
CA ALA A 24 13.63 8.94 -5.06
C ALA A 24 14.82 9.89 -5.01
N THR A 25 14.70 11.05 -5.63
CA THR A 25 15.78 12.02 -5.64
C THR A 25 16.10 12.50 -4.24
N ALA A 26 15.08 12.74 -3.45
CA ALA A 26 15.30 13.21 -2.08
C ALA A 26 15.99 12.15 -1.22
N ARG A 27 15.95 10.90 -1.62
CA ARG A 27 16.54 9.80 -0.85
C ARG A 27 17.71 9.15 -1.57
N ASP A 28 18.15 9.76 -2.64
CA ASP A 28 19.30 9.29 -3.42
C ASP A 28 19.08 7.85 -3.88
N LEU A 29 17.90 7.55 -4.36
CA LEU A 29 17.58 6.22 -4.85
C LEU A 29 17.57 6.22 -6.37
N THR A 30 17.95 5.10 -6.96
CA THR A 30 17.95 4.94 -8.39
C THR A 30 16.70 4.23 -8.83
N LEU A 31 16.05 4.75 -9.85
CA LEU A 31 14.83 4.16 -10.37
C LEU A 31 15.05 3.56 -11.75
N PRO A 32 14.29 2.54 -12.10
CA PRO A 32 14.35 1.97 -13.43
C PRO A 32 13.66 2.89 -14.41
N GLU A 33 13.73 2.56 -15.69
CA GLU A 33 13.09 3.38 -16.66
C GLU A 33 11.58 3.25 -16.63
N ASN A 34 11.06 2.11 -16.29
CA ASN A 34 9.64 1.87 -16.36
C ASN A 34 8.94 2.18 -15.02
N LEU A 35 8.76 3.47 -14.76
CA LEU A 35 8.13 3.90 -13.54
C LEU A 35 6.66 3.50 -13.45
N HIS A 36 6.02 3.44 -14.60
CA HIS A 36 4.64 3.09 -14.69
C HIS A 36 4.38 1.72 -14.06
N ALA A 37 5.19 0.74 -14.39
CA ALA A 37 4.97 -0.62 -13.91
C ALA A 37 5.11 -0.72 -12.39
N ILE A 38 6.11 -0.08 -11.82
CA ILE A 38 6.30 -0.19 -10.38
C ILE A 38 5.25 0.62 -9.62
N LEU A 39 4.76 1.71 -10.20
CA LEU A 39 3.68 2.45 -9.58
C LEU A 39 2.40 1.63 -9.56
N LEU A 40 2.13 0.88 -10.61
CA LEU A 40 0.94 0.05 -10.63
C LEU A 40 1.05 -1.16 -9.70
N LYS A 41 2.24 -1.72 -9.55
CA LYS A 41 2.44 -2.78 -8.56
C LYS A 41 2.18 -2.26 -7.15
N ALA A 42 2.60 -1.04 -6.88
CA ALA A 42 2.34 -0.43 -5.58
C ALA A 42 0.85 -0.21 -5.39
N MET A 43 0.14 0.17 -6.44
CA MET A 43 -1.30 0.34 -6.36
C MET A 43 -2.00 -0.96 -6.05
N ASP A 44 -1.58 -2.05 -6.66
CA ASP A 44 -2.19 -3.35 -6.38
C ASP A 44 -2.09 -3.69 -4.89
N TYR A 45 -0.98 -3.35 -4.29
CA TYR A 45 -0.79 -3.60 -2.86
C TYR A 45 -1.74 -2.70 -2.05
N LEU A 46 -1.76 -1.41 -2.35
CA LEU A 46 -2.53 -0.46 -1.59
C LEU A 46 -4.03 -0.73 -1.67
N GLU A 47 -4.49 -1.16 -2.85
CA GLU A 47 -5.91 -1.40 -3.03
C GLU A 47 -6.40 -2.63 -2.27
N GLY A 48 -5.50 -3.45 -1.80
CA GLY A 48 -5.87 -4.61 -0.99
C GLY A 48 -5.92 -4.33 0.50
N LEU A 49 -5.60 -3.11 0.91
CA LEU A 49 -5.59 -2.79 2.34
C LEU A 49 -6.99 -2.39 2.83
N SER A 50 -7.18 -2.48 4.12
CA SER A 50 -8.45 -2.10 4.73
C SER A 50 -8.34 -0.68 5.26
N TRP A 51 -9.13 0.18 4.73
CA TRP A 51 -9.07 1.60 5.05
C TRP A 51 -10.26 1.99 5.91
N TYR A 52 -10.08 3.01 6.74
CA TYR A 52 -11.20 3.56 7.49
C TYR A 52 -12.12 4.29 6.50
N GLY A 53 -13.31 4.58 6.94
CA GLY A 53 -14.26 5.34 6.12
C GLY A 53 -14.84 4.54 4.99
N ILE A 54 -15.41 5.23 4.04
CA ILE A 54 -15.98 4.58 2.87
C ILE A 54 -15.57 5.39 1.63
N ARG A 55 -15.64 4.79 0.48
CA ARG A 55 -15.32 5.47 -0.77
C ARG A 55 -16.17 6.71 -0.90
N ALA A 56 -15.59 7.78 -1.37
CA ALA A 56 -16.33 9.04 -1.55
C ALA A 56 -17.44 8.91 -2.56
N SER A 57 -17.26 8.03 -3.54
CA SER A 57 -18.27 7.80 -4.55
C SER A 57 -18.35 6.31 -4.83
N PRO A 58 -19.54 5.74 -4.98
CA PRO A 58 -19.64 4.30 -5.25
C PRO A 58 -19.04 3.90 -6.59
N SER A 59 -18.89 4.85 -7.49
CA SER A 59 -18.37 4.52 -8.81
C SER A 59 -16.91 4.83 -9.01
N GLN A 60 -16.22 5.34 -7.98
CA GLN A 60 -14.80 5.66 -8.17
C GLN A 60 -13.98 4.40 -8.35
N PRO A 61 -12.97 4.44 -9.20
CA PRO A 61 -12.18 3.24 -9.49
C PRO A 61 -11.29 2.76 -8.36
N LEU A 62 -10.84 3.66 -7.50
CA LEU A 62 -9.88 3.29 -6.47
C LEU A 62 -10.45 3.49 -5.07
N CYS A 63 -9.77 3.03 -4.06
CA CYS A 63 -10.24 3.13 -2.68
C CYS A 63 -10.29 4.55 -2.18
N TRP A 64 -9.41 5.40 -2.61
CA TRP A 64 -9.37 6.82 -2.22
C TRP A 64 -9.84 7.67 -3.37
N PRO A 65 -10.44 8.84 -3.13
CA PRO A 65 -10.64 9.50 -1.82
C PRO A 65 -11.78 8.88 -1.02
N ARG A 66 -11.86 9.22 0.27
CA ARG A 66 -12.82 8.56 1.16
C ARG A 66 -13.55 9.58 2.04
N LEU A 67 -14.74 9.16 2.50
CA LEU A 67 -15.52 9.93 3.43
C LEU A 67 -15.24 9.46 4.84
N ASN A 68 -15.50 10.30 5.80
CA ASN A 68 -15.44 9.96 7.22
C ASN A 68 -14.05 9.60 7.70
N ILE A 69 -13.08 10.34 7.22
CA ILE A 69 -11.69 10.17 7.63
C ILE A 69 -11.31 11.32 8.54
N GLU A 70 -10.68 10.98 9.67
CA GLU A 70 -10.13 11.99 10.55
C GLU A 70 -8.64 11.78 10.67
N PHE A 71 -7.89 12.82 10.70
CA PHE A 71 -6.46 12.73 10.88
C PHE A 71 -6.07 13.75 11.94
N ASP A 72 -5.47 13.27 13.02
CA ASP A 72 -5.07 14.13 14.14
C ASP A 72 -6.25 14.94 14.67
N GLY A 73 -7.41 14.34 14.74
CA GLY A 73 -8.57 15.01 15.30
C GLY A 73 -9.28 15.95 14.35
N HIS A 74 -8.83 16.03 13.11
CA HIS A 74 -9.45 16.93 12.15
C HIS A 74 -10.05 16.14 11.00
N PRO A 75 -11.20 16.52 10.49
CA PRO A 75 -11.77 15.81 9.35
C PRO A 75 -10.88 16.00 8.13
N PHE A 76 -10.68 14.94 7.39
CA PHE A 76 -9.89 15.00 6.18
C PHE A 76 -10.82 15.18 4.99
N PRO A 77 -10.52 16.09 4.05
CA PRO A 77 -11.41 16.35 2.93
C PRO A 77 -11.70 15.12 2.09
N SER A 78 -12.94 14.98 1.66
CA SER A 78 -13.37 13.80 0.91
C SER A 78 -13.03 13.88 -0.59
N ASP A 79 -12.41 14.96 -1.00
CA ASP A 79 -12.00 15.12 -2.40
C ASP A 79 -10.49 15.16 -2.55
N GLN A 80 -9.77 14.68 -1.55
CA GLN A 80 -8.32 14.68 -1.59
C GLN A 80 -7.77 13.34 -1.18
N ILE A 81 -6.55 13.07 -1.56
CA ILE A 81 -5.84 11.86 -1.17
C ILE A 81 -4.76 12.26 -0.19
N PRO A 82 -4.68 11.63 0.98
CA PRO A 82 -3.68 12.02 1.96
C PRO A 82 -2.27 11.90 1.39
N ARG A 83 -1.43 12.85 1.74
CA ARG A 83 -0.06 12.82 1.30
C ARG A 83 0.59 11.53 1.73
N GLN A 84 0.22 11.00 2.90
CA GLN A 84 0.77 9.74 3.40
C GLN A 84 0.49 8.59 2.46
N VAL A 85 -0.67 8.58 1.83
CA VAL A 85 -1.03 7.51 0.89
C VAL A 85 -0.17 7.64 -0.36
N ILE A 86 0.04 8.86 -0.84
CA ILE A 86 0.89 9.08 -2.02
C ILE A 86 2.33 8.67 -1.70
N THR A 87 2.82 9.05 -0.53
CA THR A 87 4.18 8.68 -0.12
C THR A 87 4.30 7.16 0.02
N ALA A 88 3.28 6.52 0.57
CA ALA A 88 3.31 5.07 0.73
C ALA A 88 3.39 4.38 -0.62
N GLN A 89 2.70 4.91 -1.61
CA GLN A 89 2.80 4.35 -2.95
C GLN A 89 4.22 4.47 -3.50
N CYS A 90 4.87 5.59 -3.26
CA CYS A 90 6.25 5.77 -3.71
C CYS A 90 7.18 4.77 -2.99
N MET A 91 6.97 4.58 -1.69
CA MET A 91 7.78 3.63 -0.94
C MET A 91 7.61 2.23 -1.49
N LEU A 92 6.38 1.85 -1.77
CA LEU A 92 6.10 0.51 -2.29
C LEU A 92 6.61 0.36 -3.72
N ALA A 93 6.55 1.42 -4.52
CA ALA A 93 7.07 1.35 -5.88
C ALA A 93 8.58 1.08 -5.88
N VAL A 94 9.30 1.66 -4.94
CA VAL A 94 10.73 1.41 -4.82
C VAL A 94 10.95 -0.06 -4.43
N GLU A 95 10.13 -0.60 -3.53
CA GLU A 95 10.26 -2.01 -3.16
C GLU A 95 9.92 -2.91 -4.34
N ALA A 96 9.03 -2.47 -5.19
CA ALA A 96 8.60 -3.29 -6.34
C ALA A 96 9.68 -3.42 -7.41
N VAL A 97 10.74 -2.62 -7.33
CA VAL A 97 11.84 -2.73 -8.27
C VAL A 97 12.47 -4.12 -8.16
N ASP A 98 12.49 -4.67 -6.95
CA ASP A 98 13.12 -5.96 -6.72
C ASP A 98 12.18 -7.15 -6.90
N GLY A 99 10.97 -6.94 -7.31
CA GLY A 99 10.06 -8.06 -7.56
C GLY A 99 8.63 -7.72 -7.20
N GLU A 100 7.83 -8.73 -7.06
CA GLU A 100 6.42 -8.52 -6.76
C GLU A 100 6.22 -8.22 -5.29
N LEU A 101 5.32 -7.31 -5.01
CA LEU A 101 5.00 -6.97 -3.64
C LEU A 101 4.04 -8.00 -3.03
N LEU A 102 3.16 -8.56 -3.86
CA LEU A 102 2.25 -9.57 -3.42
C LEU A 102 2.57 -10.82 -4.19
N GLY A 103 3.27 -11.72 -3.66
CA GLY A 103 3.64 -12.92 -4.38
C GLY A 103 2.77 -14.08 -4.00
N SER A 104 2.92 -15.18 -4.68
CA SER A 104 2.22 -16.38 -4.30
C SER A 104 2.83 -16.89 -3.02
N SER A 105 2.13 -17.74 -2.30
CA SER A 105 2.63 -18.25 -1.07
C SER A 105 3.96 -18.96 -1.30
N ARG A 106 4.09 -19.67 -2.41
CA ARG A 106 5.29 -20.36 -2.73
C ARG A 106 6.44 -19.41 -2.92
N GLU A 107 6.26 -18.38 -3.70
CA GLU A 107 7.29 -17.42 -3.93
C GLU A 107 7.68 -16.72 -2.66
N ALA A 108 6.72 -16.39 -1.84
CA ALA A 108 6.99 -15.72 -0.60
C ALA A 108 7.81 -16.60 0.34
N ALA A 109 7.50 -17.85 0.38
CA ALA A 109 8.24 -18.78 1.21
C ALA A 109 9.70 -18.88 0.75
N VAL A 110 9.92 -18.94 -0.54
CA VAL A 110 11.26 -19.01 -1.06
C VAL A 110 12.03 -17.75 -0.74
N LYS A 111 11.40 -16.61 -0.88
CA LYS A 111 12.03 -15.40 -0.56
C LYS A 111 12.39 -15.32 0.89
N THR A 112 11.54 -15.77 1.77
CA THR A 112 11.79 -15.77 3.17
C THR A 112 13.00 -16.63 3.50
N GLU A 113 13.10 -17.75 2.90
CA GLU A 113 14.20 -18.57 3.10
C GLU A 113 15.46 -17.93 2.70
N ARG A 114 15.48 -17.33 1.58
CA ARG A 114 16.66 -16.73 1.13
C ARG A 114 17.11 -15.64 2.01
N VAL A 115 16.28 -14.92 2.55
CA VAL A 115 16.62 -13.86 3.35
C VAL A 115 17.35 -14.20 4.54
N GLU A 116 17.21 -15.10 5.18
CA GLU A 116 17.84 -15.39 6.25
C GLU A 116 18.10 -16.39 6.72
N GLY A 117 18.36 -16.79 6.32
CA GLY A 117 18.59 -17.93 6.64
C GLY A 117 18.32 -18.11 7.95
N ALA A 118 18.16 -17.44 8.52
CA ALA A 118 18.08 -17.64 9.73
C ALA A 118 16.85 -17.66 10.25
N VAL A 119 16.44 -17.10 10.43
CA VAL A 119 15.41 -17.03 11.09
C VAL A 119 14.33 -17.35 10.71
N THR A 120 14.05 -17.51 10.44
CA THR A 120 13.08 -17.79 10.19
C THR A 120 12.20 -18.20 10.01
N MET A 121 12.11 -18.42 9.69
CA MET A 121 11.46 -18.93 9.41
C MET A 121 10.51 -19.41 9.83
N THR A 122 10.45 -19.39 10.33
CA THR A 122 9.66 -19.85 10.95
C THR A 122 8.42 -19.52 10.60
N TYR A 123 8.08 -18.65 10.42
CA TYR A 123 6.91 -18.31 10.24
C TYR A 123 6.47 -18.62 9.14
N ALA A 124 6.99 -18.88 8.76
CA ALA A 124 6.71 -19.28 7.67
C ALA A 124 5.32 -19.22 7.45
N VAL A 125 4.88 -19.45 6.46
CA VAL A 125 3.64 -19.48 6.08
C VAL A 125 2.96 -20.66 6.52
N ALA A 126 1.89 -20.55 7.09
CA ALA A 126 1.17 -21.66 7.53
C ALA A 126 0.65 -22.32 6.33
N GLU A 127 0.42 -23.60 6.37
CA GLU A 127 -0.06 -24.25 5.35
C GLU A 127 -1.28 -23.73 4.81
N GLY A 128 -1.42 -23.57 3.63
CA GLY A 128 -2.62 -23.12 2.98
C GLY A 128 -2.84 -21.65 2.99
N GLU A 129 -1.97 -20.91 3.59
CA GLU A 129 -2.11 -19.51 3.61
C GLU A 129 -1.10 -18.83 2.79
N ALA A 130 -1.43 -17.72 2.20
CA ALA A 130 -0.48 -16.94 1.45
C ALA A 130 0.31 -16.07 2.39
N PHE A 131 1.56 -15.92 2.13
CA PHE A 131 2.41 -15.05 2.91
C PHE A 131 2.26 -13.65 2.32
N ILE A 132 1.89 -12.68 3.14
CA ILE A 132 1.76 -11.30 2.68
C ILE A 132 2.92 -10.53 3.28
N PRO A 133 3.82 -10.05 2.46
CA PRO A 133 4.96 -9.32 2.99
C PRO A 133 4.52 -8.11 3.77
N SER A 134 5.28 -7.79 4.77
CA SER A 134 4.98 -6.65 5.60
C SER A 134 6.02 -5.58 5.34
N TYR A 135 5.59 -4.35 5.31
CA TYR A 135 6.48 -3.21 5.10
C TYR A 135 6.24 -2.26 6.27
N PRO A 136 6.98 -2.45 7.35
CA PRO A 136 6.72 -1.68 8.59
C PRO A 136 6.70 -0.18 8.41
N ALA A 137 7.54 0.35 7.54
CA ALA A 137 7.57 1.79 7.33
C ALA A 137 6.28 2.26 6.64
N VAL A 138 5.76 1.45 5.73
CA VAL A 138 4.51 1.76 5.06
C VAL A 138 3.36 1.66 6.06
N ASP A 139 3.38 0.60 6.87
CA ASP A 139 2.34 0.39 7.86
C ASP A 139 2.31 1.53 8.87
N ALA A 140 3.46 2.00 9.30
CA ALA A 140 3.54 3.11 10.23
C ALA A 140 2.99 4.39 9.61
N LEU A 141 3.29 4.61 8.35
CA LEU A 141 2.86 5.81 7.67
C LEU A 141 1.34 5.82 7.49
N LEU A 142 0.76 4.67 7.25
CA LEU A 142 -0.65 4.56 6.95
C LEU A 142 -1.52 4.27 8.16
N ALA A 143 -0.92 4.10 9.32
CA ALA A 143 -1.65 3.64 10.51
C ALA A 143 -2.89 4.47 10.83
N ALA A 144 -2.81 5.77 10.65
CA ALA A 144 -3.94 6.63 10.97
C ALA A 144 -5.14 6.43 10.05
N PHE A 145 -4.91 5.84 8.88
CA PHE A 145 -5.95 5.70 7.88
C PHE A 145 -6.42 4.26 7.71
N MET A 146 -5.76 3.31 8.36
CA MET A 146 -6.11 1.92 8.18
C MET A 146 -6.85 1.38 9.35
N GLY A 147 -7.88 0.62 9.07
CA GLY A 147 -8.64 0.08 10.11
C GLY A 147 -8.94 -1.35 9.90
N GLY A 148 -8.70 -2.09 10.77
CA GLY A 148 -9.14 -3.37 10.73
C GLY A 148 -8.56 -4.49 10.15
N ARG A 149 -7.75 -4.47 9.30
CA ARG A 149 -7.26 -5.48 8.74
C ARG A 149 -6.90 -6.32 9.71
N GLY A 150 -6.12 -6.22 10.18
CA GLY A 150 -5.77 -7.08 11.02
C GLY A 150 -6.57 -7.00 12.14
N PHE A 151 -7.18 -6.22 12.28
CA PHE A 151 -7.81 -6.13 13.37
C PHE A 151 -8.98 -6.61 13.34
N ALA A 152 -9.28 -6.64 12.35
CA ALA A 152 -10.45 -7.16 12.17
C ALA A 152 -10.54 -8.10 13.24
N ILE A 153 -9.67 -8.72 13.36
CA ILE A 153 -9.67 -9.62 14.20
C ILE A 153 -9.79 -9.24 15.48
N ASN A 154 -9.24 -8.50 15.83
CA ASN A 154 -9.27 -8.20 17.08
C ASN A 154 -10.24 -7.39 17.44
N THR A 155 -10.71 -6.95 16.69
CA THR A 155 -11.53 -6.10 16.98
C THR A 155 -12.47 -6.58 17.69
N PHE A 156 -12.67 -7.15 17.65
CA PHE A 156 -13.51 -7.59 18.16
C PHE A 156 -13.30 -7.79 19.27
N SER A 157 -12.69 -7.79 19.33
CA SER A 157 -12.40 -8.12 20.32
C SER A 157 -12.54 -7.15 21.15
N GLU A 158 -12.70 -6.61 20.91
CA GLU A 158 -12.71 -5.92 21.59
C GLU A 158 -13.47 -5.54 22.05
N ARG A 159 -14.15 -5.76 21.89
CA ARG A 159 -14.88 -5.50 22.22
C ARG A 159 -15.11 -5.67 22.89
N GLY A 160 -14.95 -5.86 22.86
CA GLY A 160 -15.23 -6.30 23.35
C GLY A 160 -15.63 -6.06 23.78
#